data_fb8902e6af79a4c4abe30fd2ef6a9e64
#
_entry.id   fb8902e6af79a4c4abe30fd2ef6a9e64
#
_cell.length_a   1.000
_cell.length_b   1.000
_cell.length_c   1.000
_cell.angle_alpha   90.00
_cell.angle_beta   90.00
_cell.angle_gamma   90.00
#
_symmetry.space_group_name_H-M   'P 1'
#
loop_
_entity.id
_entity.type
_entity.pdbx_description
1 polymer ?
#
loop_
_entity_poly.entity_id
_entity_poly.type
_entity_poly.pdbx_seq_one_letter_code
_entity_poly.pdbx_strand_id
1 'polypeptide(L)'
;MNLNFMPLLHAYNHASIDFHFNPSARDFCVHEVPLYEFSNTGEHAVIQVRKSGLSTLEMLQIFSQILGVRIAELGYAGLKDKNALTTQFVSLPKKYAPLLEKNTSNFQERNLKILSLNYHHNKIKLGHLKGNRFFMRFKKMTPLNAQKTEQVLEQIAQFGMPNYFGPQRFGKFNDNHQEGLKILQNQTKFAHQKLNAFLISSYQSYLFNSLLSKRLEISKIISAFSVKENLEFFKQKNLSVNPNTLKALKNQAHPFKILEGDVMCHYPYGKFFDALELEKESERFLKKEVAPTGLLDGKKALYAKSLSLEVEKEFQHNLLNSHAKTLGSRRFFWVFVENITSQYIKEKAQFELGFYLPKGSYASALLKEIKHEKGENNDEF
;
A
#
# COMPACT_ATOMS: atom_id res chain seq x y z
N MET A 1 -17.30 20.77 4.13
CA MET A 1 -17.57 19.33 4.17
C MET A 1 -17.16 18.80 5.54
N ASN A 2 -18.10 18.26 6.30
CA ASN A 2 -17.73 17.47 7.48
C ASN A 2 -17.00 16.23 6.97
N LEU A 3 -15.70 16.15 7.23
CA LEU A 3 -14.87 14.98 6.93
C LEU A 3 -15.20 13.84 7.94
N ASN A 4 -16.45 13.36 7.90
CA ASN A 4 -16.77 12.14 8.62
C ASN A 4 -15.98 11.01 7.95
N PHE A 5 -15.19 10.32 8.74
CA PHE A 5 -14.38 9.19 8.26
C PHE A 5 -15.33 8.15 7.63
N MET A 6 -15.26 8.02 6.30
CA MET A 6 -16.02 6.96 5.61
C MET A 6 -15.42 5.63 6.01
N PRO A 7 -16.19 4.69 6.57
CA PRO A 7 -15.66 3.39 6.94
C PRO A 7 -15.05 2.70 5.71
N LEU A 8 -13.86 2.17 5.85
CA LEU A 8 -13.19 1.43 4.77
C LEU A 8 -13.89 0.08 4.61
N LEU A 9 -14.49 -0.14 3.45
CA LEU A 9 -15.15 -1.41 3.14
C LEU A 9 -14.14 -2.51 2.85
N HIS A 10 -14.43 -3.72 3.31
CA HIS A 10 -13.70 -4.93 2.98
C HIS A 10 -14.16 -5.50 1.63
N ALA A 11 -13.28 -6.18 0.92
CA ALA A 11 -13.63 -6.80 -0.36
C ALA A 11 -14.47 -8.07 -0.16
N TYR A 12 -14.08 -8.89 0.81
CA TYR A 12 -14.68 -10.20 1.05
C TYR A 12 -15.74 -10.14 2.14
N ASN A 13 -16.71 -11.06 2.08
CA ASN A 13 -17.84 -11.11 2.99
C ASN A 13 -17.70 -12.30 3.95
N HIS A 14 -16.79 -12.21 4.90
CA HIS A 14 -16.64 -13.20 5.97
C HIS A 14 -16.89 -12.57 7.34
N ALA A 15 -17.19 -13.39 8.32
CA ALA A 15 -17.32 -12.93 9.69
C ALA A 15 -15.95 -12.49 10.25
N SER A 16 -15.93 -11.55 11.18
CA SER A 16 -14.71 -11.14 11.88
C SER A 16 -13.93 -12.35 12.42
N ILE A 17 -12.61 -12.30 12.26
CA ILE A 17 -11.68 -13.34 12.72
C ILE A 17 -10.86 -12.74 13.84
N ASP A 18 -11.04 -13.28 15.05
CA ASP A 18 -10.31 -12.80 16.22
C ASP A 18 -8.96 -13.51 16.35
N PHE A 19 -7.91 -12.72 16.47
CA PHE A 19 -6.54 -13.12 16.81
C PHE A 19 -5.75 -11.91 17.32
N HIS A 20 -4.72 -12.19 18.10
CA HIS A 20 -3.83 -11.14 18.61
C HIS A 20 -2.61 -11.00 17.68
N PHE A 21 -2.37 -9.78 17.22
CA PHE A 21 -1.14 -9.40 16.49
C PHE A 21 -0.57 -8.13 17.10
N ASN A 22 0.66 -8.23 17.61
CA ASN A 22 1.43 -7.08 18.07
C ASN A 22 2.75 -7.05 17.28
N PRO A 23 3.00 -6.02 16.46
CA PRO A 23 4.21 -5.93 15.67
C PRO A 23 5.45 -5.85 16.57
N SER A 24 6.26 -6.88 16.50
CA SER A 24 7.53 -7.01 17.22
C SER A 24 8.56 -7.66 16.31
N ALA A 25 9.84 -7.53 16.62
CA ALA A 25 10.89 -8.16 15.83
C ALA A 25 10.78 -9.70 15.71
N ARG A 26 10.01 -10.34 16.59
CA ARG A 26 9.75 -11.80 16.56
C ARG A 26 8.54 -12.20 15.72
N ASP A 27 7.55 -11.30 15.66
CA ASP A 27 6.23 -11.61 15.11
C ASP A 27 5.94 -10.86 13.80
N PHE A 28 6.81 -9.88 13.46
CA PHE A 28 6.71 -9.11 12.23
C PHE A 28 8.08 -8.91 11.58
N CYS A 29 8.29 -9.53 10.43
CA CYS A 29 9.52 -9.37 9.65
C CYS A 29 9.21 -8.78 8.27
N VAL A 30 10.09 -7.89 7.80
CA VAL A 30 9.96 -7.24 6.49
C VAL A 30 11.28 -7.34 5.74
N HIS A 31 11.27 -7.96 4.57
CA HIS A 31 12.44 -8.11 3.70
C HIS A 31 12.22 -7.35 2.40
N GLU A 32 13.04 -6.34 2.16
CA GLU A 32 13.01 -5.57 0.93
C GLU A 32 13.47 -6.42 -0.26
N VAL A 33 12.73 -6.35 -1.36
CA VAL A 33 13.11 -6.96 -2.64
C VAL A 33 13.60 -5.85 -3.56
N PRO A 34 14.89 -5.85 -3.96
CA PRO A 34 15.47 -4.80 -4.78
C PRO A 34 14.84 -4.76 -6.18
N LEU A 35 14.86 -3.58 -6.82
CA LEU A 35 14.29 -3.39 -8.16
C LEU A 35 15.09 -4.12 -9.24
N TYR A 36 16.39 -4.24 -9.05
CA TYR A 36 17.35 -4.83 -9.99
C TYR A 36 18.43 -5.61 -9.22
N GLU A 37 19.10 -6.50 -9.93
CA GLU A 37 20.29 -7.17 -9.42
C GLU A 37 21.49 -6.21 -9.38
N PHE A 38 22.36 -6.40 -8.39
CA PHE A 38 23.56 -5.56 -8.27
C PHE A 38 24.67 -6.11 -9.18
N SER A 39 25.39 -5.21 -9.85
CA SER A 39 26.39 -5.55 -10.87
C SER A 39 27.69 -6.13 -10.30
N ASN A 40 27.87 -6.11 -8.97
CA ASN A 40 29.10 -6.47 -8.25
C ASN A 40 30.31 -5.59 -8.61
N THR A 41 30.11 -4.55 -9.39
CA THR A 41 31.09 -3.53 -9.80
C THR A 41 30.50 -2.14 -9.67
N GLY A 42 31.33 -1.09 -9.60
CA GLY A 42 30.89 0.30 -9.61
C GLY A 42 31.34 1.09 -8.38
N GLU A 43 30.90 2.35 -8.32
CA GLU A 43 31.35 3.37 -7.37
C GLU A 43 30.54 3.39 -6.06
N HIS A 44 29.47 2.60 -5.97
CA HIS A 44 28.65 2.48 -4.78
C HIS A 44 28.77 1.08 -4.18
N ALA A 45 29.10 1.02 -2.89
CA ALA A 45 28.90 -0.18 -2.08
C ALA A 45 27.42 -0.26 -1.73
N VAL A 46 26.82 -1.43 -1.93
CA VAL A 46 25.43 -1.74 -1.60
C VAL A 46 25.41 -2.81 -0.53
N ILE A 47 24.95 -2.44 0.64
CA ILE A 47 24.87 -3.36 1.79
C ILE A 47 23.42 -3.78 2.02
N GLN A 48 23.22 -5.05 2.34
CA GLN A 48 21.97 -5.54 2.91
C GLN A 48 22.07 -5.47 4.43
N VAL A 49 21.18 -4.69 5.05
CA VAL A 49 21.21 -4.44 6.49
C VAL A 49 19.95 -4.97 7.14
N ARG A 50 20.11 -5.74 8.21
CA ARG A 50 19.05 -6.12 9.12
C ARG A 50 19.06 -5.20 10.34
N LYS A 51 17.90 -4.65 10.71
CA LYS A 51 17.72 -3.78 11.87
C LYS A 51 16.50 -4.18 12.70
N SER A 52 16.51 -3.81 13.96
CA SER A 52 15.43 -4.00 14.93
C SER A 52 15.37 -2.80 15.87
N GLY A 53 14.16 -2.33 16.19
CA GLY A 53 13.96 -1.19 17.10
C GLY A 53 14.40 0.18 16.56
N LEU A 54 14.73 0.27 15.29
CA LEU A 54 15.22 1.48 14.63
C LEU A 54 14.37 1.83 13.42
N SER A 55 14.09 3.10 13.18
CA SER A 55 13.61 3.61 11.91
C SER A 55 14.72 3.59 10.84
N THR A 56 14.37 3.74 9.57
CA THR A 56 15.38 3.88 8.50
C THR A 56 16.25 5.13 8.72
N LEU A 57 15.68 6.23 9.17
CA LEU A 57 16.43 7.47 9.38
C LEU A 57 17.42 7.35 10.55
N GLU A 58 17.03 6.75 11.68
CA GLU A 58 17.93 6.45 12.81
C GLU A 58 19.08 5.54 12.35
N MET A 59 18.80 4.53 11.54
CA MET A 59 19.83 3.66 10.95
C MET A 59 20.83 4.46 10.10
N LEU A 60 20.36 5.37 9.23
CA LEU A 60 21.24 6.21 8.41
C LEU A 60 22.09 7.15 9.24
N GLN A 61 21.55 7.67 10.35
CA GLN A 61 22.33 8.49 11.32
C GLN A 61 23.46 7.67 11.97
N ILE A 62 23.19 6.42 12.34
CA ILE A 62 24.21 5.50 12.89
C ILE A 62 25.33 5.26 11.87
N PHE A 63 24.97 4.97 10.59
CA PHE A 63 25.98 4.84 9.54
C PHE A 63 26.81 6.11 9.36
N SER A 64 26.15 7.27 9.37
CA SER A 64 26.83 8.56 9.29
C SER A 64 27.84 8.78 10.43
N GLN A 65 27.44 8.48 11.65
CA GLN A 65 28.29 8.64 12.85
C GLN A 65 29.49 7.69 12.86
N ILE A 66 29.27 6.42 12.56
CA ILE A 66 30.32 5.39 12.63
C ILE A 66 31.30 5.49 11.45
N LEU A 67 30.83 5.78 10.25
CA LEU A 67 31.65 5.78 9.03
C LEU A 67 32.16 7.17 8.64
N GLY A 68 31.64 8.25 9.25
CA GLY A 68 31.95 9.62 8.81
C GLY A 68 31.36 10.00 7.46
N VAL A 69 30.36 9.23 6.96
CA VAL A 69 29.68 9.48 5.68
C VAL A 69 28.53 10.46 5.87
N ARG A 70 28.40 11.45 4.99
CA ARG A 70 27.26 12.38 5.06
C ARG A 70 25.96 11.63 4.74
N ILE A 71 24.88 11.88 5.48
CA ILE A 71 23.56 11.25 5.27
C ILE A 71 23.08 11.42 3.82
N ALA A 72 23.38 12.57 3.21
CA ALA A 72 23.05 12.84 1.81
C ALA A 72 23.75 11.91 0.82
N GLU A 73 24.87 11.28 1.18
CA GLU A 73 25.59 10.31 0.34
C GLU A 73 25.03 8.90 0.48
N LEU A 74 24.29 8.63 1.56
CA LEU A 74 23.60 7.35 1.75
C LEU A 74 22.35 7.26 0.86
N GLY A 75 22.14 6.10 0.25
CA GLY A 75 20.97 5.82 -0.58
C GLY A 75 20.12 4.70 0.00
N TYR A 76 18.80 4.81 -0.10
CA TYR A 76 17.84 3.80 0.34
C TYR A 76 16.59 3.83 -0.52
N ALA A 77 15.88 2.70 -0.62
CA ALA A 77 14.73 2.57 -1.51
C ALA A 77 13.40 2.96 -0.87
N GLY A 78 13.29 2.83 0.45
CA GLY A 78 12.07 3.17 1.18
C GLY A 78 12.25 3.16 2.69
N LEU A 79 11.28 3.72 3.40
CA LEU A 79 11.25 3.68 4.87
C LEU A 79 10.73 2.32 5.32
N LYS A 80 11.29 1.80 6.42
CA LYS A 80 10.88 0.53 7.04
C LYS A 80 10.50 0.77 8.50
N ASP A 81 9.50 0.04 8.94
CA ASP A 81 8.95 0.13 10.29
C ASP A 81 10.02 -0.07 11.38
N LYS A 82 9.86 0.67 12.46
CA LYS A 82 10.74 0.60 13.63
C LYS A 82 10.52 -0.68 14.44
N ASN A 83 9.26 -1.08 14.58
CA ASN A 83 8.86 -2.20 15.45
C ASN A 83 9.09 -3.59 14.83
N ALA A 84 9.31 -3.67 13.51
CA ALA A 84 9.57 -4.91 12.80
C ALA A 84 11.06 -5.28 12.79
N LEU A 85 11.36 -6.57 12.62
CA LEU A 85 12.67 -7.00 12.15
C LEU A 85 12.74 -6.75 10.66
N THR A 86 13.53 -5.76 10.24
CA THR A 86 13.55 -5.37 8.83
C THR A 86 14.91 -5.62 8.18
N THR A 87 14.85 -6.08 6.93
CA THR A 87 16.04 -6.18 6.07
C THR A 87 15.84 -5.27 4.86
N GLN A 88 16.77 -4.35 4.64
CA GLN A 88 16.71 -3.40 3.53
C GLN A 88 18.09 -3.16 2.91
N PHE A 89 18.12 -2.58 1.71
CA PHE A 89 19.37 -2.21 1.04
C PHE A 89 19.70 -0.75 1.26
N VAL A 90 20.99 -0.48 1.53
CA VAL A 90 21.55 0.86 1.66
C VAL A 90 22.77 0.96 0.76
N SER A 91 22.88 2.00 -0.04
CA SER A 91 24.08 2.30 -0.81
C SER A 91 24.88 3.44 -0.21
N LEU A 92 26.22 3.35 -0.27
CA LEU A 92 27.17 4.35 0.18
C LEU A 92 28.35 4.40 -0.83
N PRO A 93 29.13 5.49 -0.88
CA PRO A 93 30.32 5.55 -1.72
C PRO A 93 31.30 4.40 -1.41
N LYS A 94 31.85 3.74 -2.42
CA LYS A 94 32.74 2.57 -2.32
C LYS A 94 33.92 2.77 -1.36
N LYS A 95 34.44 4.00 -1.27
CA LYS A 95 35.57 4.34 -0.37
C LYS A 95 35.32 4.02 1.10
N TYR A 96 34.06 3.94 1.52
CA TYR A 96 33.67 3.62 2.92
C TYR A 96 33.51 2.09 3.15
N ALA A 97 33.55 1.27 2.11
CA ALA A 97 33.35 -0.18 2.24
C ALA A 97 34.34 -0.87 3.22
N PRO A 98 35.65 -0.53 3.23
CA PRO A 98 36.59 -1.14 4.19
C PRO A 98 36.28 -0.81 5.65
N LEU A 99 35.57 0.31 5.93
CA LEU A 99 35.18 0.70 7.28
C LEU A 99 33.99 -0.12 7.81
N LEU A 100 33.21 -0.76 6.92
CA LEU A 100 32.07 -1.59 7.33
C LEU A 100 32.53 -2.81 8.13
N GLU A 101 33.56 -3.51 7.66
CA GLU A 101 34.12 -4.69 8.33
C GLU A 101 34.77 -4.32 9.67
N LYS A 102 35.56 -3.24 9.67
CA LYS A 102 36.25 -2.74 10.88
C LYS A 102 35.30 -2.34 12.01
N ASN A 103 34.06 -1.97 11.67
CA ASN A 103 33.08 -1.48 12.63
C ASN A 103 31.91 -2.45 12.88
N THR A 104 32.06 -3.73 12.55
CA THR A 104 30.97 -4.71 12.67
C THR A 104 30.40 -4.79 14.09
N SER A 105 31.26 -4.79 15.14
CA SER A 105 30.83 -4.79 16.55
C SER A 105 30.00 -3.54 16.89
N ASN A 106 30.48 -2.34 16.49
CA ASN A 106 29.79 -1.08 16.73
C ASN A 106 28.38 -1.04 16.11
N PHE A 107 28.20 -1.69 14.95
CA PHE A 107 26.86 -1.83 14.32
C PHE A 107 25.99 -2.79 15.12
N GLN A 108 26.53 -3.94 15.55
CA GLN A 108 25.79 -4.96 16.31
C GLN A 108 25.29 -4.42 17.65
N GLU A 109 26.09 -3.67 18.38
CA GLU A 109 25.71 -2.99 19.62
C GLU A 109 24.55 -2.02 19.43
N ARG A 110 24.35 -1.50 18.20
CA ARG A 110 23.26 -0.62 17.80
C ARG A 110 22.10 -1.33 17.10
N ASN A 111 21.96 -2.66 17.29
CA ASN A 111 20.92 -3.48 16.66
C ASN A 111 20.92 -3.46 15.10
N LEU A 112 22.12 -3.28 14.51
CA LEU A 112 22.33 -3.36 13.06
C LEU A 112 23.21 -4.54 12.73
N LYS A 113 22.81 -5.34 11.73
CA LYS A 113 23.65 -6.43 11.21
C LYS A 113 23.76 -6.29 9.69
N ILE A 114 24.99 -6.15 9.19
CA ILE A 114 25.27 -6.21 7.75
C ILE A 114 25.26 -7.68 7.35
N LEU A 115 24.43 -8.01 6.36
CA LEU A 115 24.21 -9.40 5.88
C LEU A 115 25.01 -9.68 4.63
N SER A 116 25.16 -8.71 3.73
CA SER A 116 25.95 -8.82 2.51
C SER A 116 26.47 -7.46 2.07
N LEU A 117 27.54 -7.48 1.29
CA LEU A 117 28.13 -6.34 0.61
C LEU A 117 28.22 -6.66 -0.89
N ASN A 118 27.68 -5.80 -1.71
CA ASN A 118 27.75 -5.83 -3.17
C ASN A 118 28.20 -4.45 -3.67
N TYR A 119 28.41 -4.34 -4.97
CA TYR A 119 28.75 -3.08 -5.63
C TYR A 119 27.76 -2.78 -6.76
N HIS A 120 27.54 -1.48 -7.05
CA HIS A 120 26.69 -1.06 -8.15
C HIS A 120 27.11 0.32 -8.68
N HIS A 121 26.81 0.59 -9.95
CA HIS A 121 27.17 1.86 -10.59
C HIS A 121 26.33 3.02 -10.07
N ASN A 122 25.08 2.78 -9.68
CA ASN A 122 24.16 3.82 -9.28
C ASN A 122 23.85 3.76 -7.78
N LYS A 123 23.70 4.94 -7.19
CA LYS A 123 23.15 5.11 -5.84
C LYS A 123 21.70 4.65 -5.80
N ILE A 124 21.31 3.91 -4.75
CA ILE A 124 19.90 3.57 -4.51
C ILE A 124 19.12 4.86 -4.24
N LYS A 125 17.94 5.00 -4.87
CA LYS A 125 17.02 6.13 -4.71
C LYS A 125 15.67 5.64 -4.18
N LEU A 126 14.89 6.53 -3.62
CA LEU A 126 13.51 6.24 -3.19
C LEU A 126 12.72 5.63 -4.36
N GLY A 127 12.02 4.54 -4.06
CA GLY A 127 11.26 3.78 -5.05
C GLY A 127 12.06 2.69 -5.80
N HIS A 128 13.39 2.55 -5.60
CA HIS A 128 14.21 1.49 -6.21
C HIS A 128 14.02 0.13 -5.52
N LEU A 129 12.75 -0.28 -5.32
CA LEU A 129 12.40 -1.60 -4.84
C LEU A 129 11.26 -2.18 -5.69
N LYS A 130 11.20 -3.49 -5.86
CA LYS A 130 10.05 -4.20 -6.43
C LYS A 130 8.91 -4.28 -5.44
N GLY A 131 9.22 -4.59 -4.19
CA GLY A 131 8.26 -4.80 -3.12
C GLY A 131 8.92 -5.27 -1.84
N ASN A 132 8.12 -5.89 -0.99
CA ASN A 132 8.60 -6.45 0.27
C ASN A 132 8.02 -7.85 0.47
N ARG A 133 8.82 -8.76 1.03
CA ARG A 133 8.36 -10.02 1.60
C ARG A 133 8.09 -9.79 3.08
N PHE A 134 6.97 -10.29 3.54
CA PHE A 134 6.52 -10.16 4.91
C PHE A 134 6.43 -11.53 5.57
N PHE A 135 6.68 -11.54 6.86
CA PHE A 135 6.31 -12.63 7.75
C PHE A 135 5.55 -12.03 8.94
N MET A 136 4.41 -12.62 9.26
CA MET A 136 3.57 -12.26 10.40
C MET A 136 3.24 -13.49 11.23
N ARG A 137 3.21 -13.34 12.56
CA ARG A 137 2.78 -14.39 13.48
C ARG A 137 1.62 -13.88 14.31
N PHE A 138 0.46 -14.48 14.10
CA PHE A 138 -0.75 -14.21 14.88
C PHE A 138 -0.79 -15.16 16.07
N LYS A 139 -1.23 -14.66 17.23
CA LYS A 139 -1.33 -15.39 18.49
C LYS A 139 -2.79 -15.52 18.92
N LYS A 140 -3.06 -16.37 19.90
CA LYS A 140 -4.41 -16.69 20.40
C LYS A 140 -5.33 -17.16 19.28
N MET A 141 -4.78 -17.84 18.27
CA MET A 141 -5.52 -18.36 17.15
C MET A 141 -6.22 -19.67 17.52
N THR A 142 -7.54 -19.72 17.41
CA THR A 142 -8.29 -20.97 17.56
C THR A 142 -8.26 -21.79 16.26
N PRO A 143 -8.48 -23.12 16.31
CA PRO A 143 -8.56 -23.93 15.09
C PRO A 143 -9.60 -23.41 14.09
N LEU A 144 -10.77 -22.96 14.57
CA LEU A 144 -11.82 -22.41 13.72
C LEU A 144 -11.38 -21.11 13.05
N ASN A 145 -10.72 -20.20 13.80
CA ASN A 145 -10.22 -18.95 13.24
C ASN A 145 -9.07 -19.19 12.26
N ALA A 146 -8.22 -20.19 12.51
CA ALA A 146 -7.18 -20.60 11.55
C ALA A 146 -7.79 -21.06 10.24
N GLN A 147 -8.78 -21.95 10.27
CA GLN A 147 -9.49 -22.42 9.07
C GLN A 147 -10.17 -21.26 8.31
N LYS A 148 -10.84 -20.34 9.02
CA LYS A 148 -11.42 -19.15 8.38
C LYS A 148 -10.35 -18.27 7.74
N THR A 149 -9.21 -18.09 8.41
CA THR A 149 -8.07 -17.32 7.86
C THR A 149 -7.57 -17.95 6.57
N GLU A 150 -7.40 -19.27 6.52
CA GLU A 150 -6.99 -19.99 5.30
C GLU A 150 -7.98 -19.77 4.15
N GLN A 151 -9.29 -19.89 4.39
CA GLN A 151 -10.32 -19.62 3.39
C GLN A 151 -10.26 -18.18 2.84
N VAL A 152 -10.03 -17.19 3.70
CA VAL A 152 -9.86 -15.80 3.27
C VAL A 152 -8.56 -15.63 2.46
N LEU A 153 -7.47 -16.27 2.88
CA LEU A 153 -6.20 -16.23 2.16
C LEU A 153 -6.30 -16.88 0.76
N GLU A 154 -7.09 -17.93 0.59
CA GLU A 154 -7.38 -18.52 -0.72
C GLU A 154 -8.09 -17.52 -1.65
N GLN A 155 -9.08 -16.78 -1.16
CA GLN A 155 -9.74 -15.73 -1.94
C GLN A 155 -8.77 -14.60 -2.28
N ILE A 156 -7.93 -14.17 -1.34
CA ILE A 156 -6.91 -13.15 -1.56
C ILE A 156 -5.85 -13.64 -2.56
N ALA A 157 -5.44 -14.91 -2.51
CA ALA A 157 -4.51 -15.49 -3.46
C ALA A 157 -5.08 -15.49 -4.88
N GLN A 158 -6.37 -15.79 -5.01
CA GLN A 158 -7.06 -15.83 -6.29
C GLN A 158 -7.29 -14.43 -6.86
N PHE A 159 -7.87 -13.52 -6.08
CA PHE A 159 -8.36 -12.24 -6.57
C PHE A 159 -7.55 -11.03 -6.12
N GLY A 160 -6.66 -11.15 -5.12
CA GLY A 160 -5.93 -10.00 -4.56
C GLY A 160 -6.72 -9.27 -3.46
N MET A 161 -6.40 -7.99 -3.23
CA MET A 161 -7.02 -7.18 -2.17
C MET A 161 -7.08 -5.69 -2.53
N PRO A 162 -7.96 -4.91 -1.86
CA PRO A 162 -7.99 -3.46 -1.97
C PRO A 162 -6.67 -2.83 -1.49
N ASN A 163 -6.15 -1.88 -2.25
CA ASN A 163 -4.86 -1.24 -1.98
C ASN A 163 -5.02 0.06 -1.18
N TYR A 164 -5.68 -0.01 -0.04
CA TYR A 164 -5.83 1.13 0.86
C TYR A 164 -4.47 1.66 1.35
N PHE A 165 -4.39 2.96 1.55
CA PHE A 165 -3.33 3.52 2.39
C PHE A 165 -3.55 3.09 3.85
N GLY A 166 -2.49 2.63 4.49
CA GLY A 166 -2.52 2.18 5.87
C GLY A 166 -2.58 3.36 6.88
N PRO A 167 -2.90 3.07 8.16
CA PRO A 167 -3.06 4.09 9.22
C PRO A 167 -1.82 4.95 9.44
N GLN A 168 -0.62 4.40 9.22
CA GLN A 168 0.65 5.15 9.32
C GLN A 168 0.68 6.41 8.44
N ARG A 169 -0.14 6.45 7.37
CA ARG A 169 -0.26 7.62 6.49
C ARG A 169 -0.96 8.78 7.16
N PHE A 170 -1.85 8.48 8.09
CA PHE A 170 -2.76 9.44 8.72
C PHE A 170 -2.27 9.93 10.09
N GLY A 171 -1.14 9.41 10.59
CA GLY A 171 -0.54 9.80 11.87
C GLY A 171 -1.16 9.10 13.08
N LYS A 172 -0.57 9.34 14.25
CA LYS A 172 -0.99 8.70 15.51
C LYS A 172 -2.46 8.99 15.87
N PHE A 173 -2.93 10.20 15.57
CA PHE A 173 -4.31 10.65 15.87
C PHE A 173 -5.25 10.55 14.66
N ASN A 174 -4.79 9.95 13.56
CA ASN A 174 -5.53 9.82 12.32
C ASN A 174 -6.03 11.17 11.74
N ASP A 175 -5.30 12.25 11.95
CA ASP A 175 -5.68 13.64 11.64
C ASP A 175 -4.80 14.32 10.58
N ASN A 176 -3.71 13.70 10.12
CA ASN A 176 -2.82 14.26 9.10
C ASN A 176 -3.55 14.76 7.84
N HIS A 177 -4.64 14.09 7.44
CA HIS A 177 -5.43 14.49 6.28
C HIS A 177 -6.21 15.78 6.53
N GLN A 178 -6.68 16.00 7.77
CA GLN A 178 -7.36 17.25 8.16
C GLN A 178 -6.36 18.42 8.16
N GLU A 179 -5.17 18.20 8.72
CA GLU A 179 -4.09 19.20 8.68
C GLU A 179 -3.66 19.50 7.23
N GLY A 180 -3.62 18.49 6.36
CA GLY A 180 -3.37 18.67 4.93
C GLY A 180 -4.42 19.55 4.25
N LEU A 181 -5.70 19.37 4.58
CA LEU A 181 -6.78 20.23 4.08
C LEU A 181 -6.67 21.67 4.60
N LYS A 182 -6.37 21.87 5.90
CA LYS A 182 -6.14 23.21 6.47
C LYS A 182 -5.01 23.97 5.77
N ILE A 183 -3.91 23.25 5.41
CA ILE A 183 -2.81 23.84 4.63
C ILE A 183 -3.30 24.30 3.25
N LEU A 184 -4.08 23.47 2.54
CA LEU A 184 -4.65 23.81 1.24
C LEU A 184 -5.59 25.01 1.31
N GLN A 185 -6.31 25.17 2.42
CA GLN A 185 -7.21 26.31 2.71
C GLN A 185 -6.48 27.56 3.21
N ASN A 186 -5.13 27.51 3.32
CA ASN A 186 -4.30 28.57 3.91
C ASN A 186 -4.64 28.91 5.38
N GLN A 187 -5.23 27.98 6.12
CA GLN A 187 -5.58 28.14 7.54
C GLN A 187 -4.39 27.84 8.46
N THR A 188 -3.45 27.03 8.00
CA THR A 188 -2.22 26.68 8.72
C THR A 188 -1.05 26.48 7.76
N LYS A 189 0.17 26.62 8.27
CA LYS A 189 1.39 26.37 7.52
C LYS A 189 2.54 26.04 8.50
N PHE A 190 3.21 24.93 8.29
CA PHE A 190 4.39 24.57 9.08
C PHE A 190 5.67 25.10 8.42
N ALA A 191 6.68 25.39 9.23
CA ALA A 191 7.98 25.91 8.76
C ALA A 191 8.67 24.91 7.79
N HIS A 192 8.53 23.60 8.04
CA HIS A 192 9.13 22.57 7.22
C HIS A 192 8.30 22.25 5.97
N GLN A 193 8.78 22.65 4.80
CA GLN A 193 8.09 22.41 3.51
C GLN A 193 7.80 20.91 3.24
N LYS A 194 8.70 20.01 3.67
CA LYS A 194 8.51 18.56 3.50
C LYS A 194 7.33 18.05 4.34
N LEU A 195 7.11 18.60 5.52
CA LEU A 195 5.96 18.27 6.36
C LEU A 195 4.66 18.72 5.70
N ASN A 196 4.61 19.97 5.21
CA ASN A 196 3.42 20.45 4.49
C ASN A 196 3.08 19.55 3.29
N ALA A 197 4.07 19.18 2.48
CA ALA A 197 3.87 18.28 1.34
C ALA A 197 3.39 16.89 1.77
N PHE A 198 3.89 16.36 2.87
CA PHE A 198 3.45 15.09 3.45
C PHE A 198 2.00 15.15 3.91
N LEU A 199 1.59 16.20 4.63
CA LEU A 199 0.23 16.39 5.12
C LEU A 199 -0.77 16.58 3.96
N ILE A 200 -0.43 17.38 2.95
CA ILE A 200 -1.25 17.50 1.73
C ILE A 200 -1.41 16.15 1.03
N SER A 201 -0.33 15.38 0.92
CA SER A 201 -0.42 14.04 0.32
C SER A 201 -1.17 13.03 1.19
N SER A 202 -1.28 13.27 2.51
CA SER A 202 -2.16 12.50 3.38
C SER A 202 -3.64 12.79 3.07
N TYR A 203 -3.98 14.04 2.75
CA TYR A 203 -5.33 14.38 2.28
C TYR A 203 -5.67 13.72 0.94
N GLN A 204 -4.75 13.71 -0.04
CA GLN A 204 -4.94 12.93 -1.27
C GLN A 204 -5.17 11.43 -0.97
N SER A 205 -4.43 10.87 0.00
CA SER A 205 -4.57 9.47 0.41
C SER A 205 -5.92 9.18 1.06
N TYR A 206 -6.48 10.14 1.81
CA TYR A 206 -7.81 10.06 2.38
C TYR A 206 -8.89 10.02 1.28
N LEU A 207 -8.82 10.93 0.30
CA LEU A 207 -9.75 10.96 -0.83
C LEU A 207 -9.66 9.66 -1.66
N PHE A 208 -8.45 9.16 -1.88
CA PHE A 208 -8.24 7.87 -2.55
C PHE A 208 -8.89 6.70 -1.78
N ASN A 209 -8.70 6.63 -0.47
CA ASN A 209 -9.30 5.58 0.34
C ASN A 209 -10.83 5.65 0.31
N SER A 210 -11.39 6.84 0.35
CA SER A 210 -12.83 7.08 0.26
C SER A 210 -13.38 6.68 -1.13
N LEU A 211 -12.67 7.03 -2.20
CA LEU A 211 -13.01 6.62 -3.57
C LEU A 211 -12.95 5.09 -3.71
N LEU A 212 -11.90 4.44 -3.20
CA LEU A 212 -11.78 2.98 -3.25
C LEU A 212 -12.92 2.30 -2.48
N SER A 213 -13.28 2.82 -1.31
CA SER A 213 -14.42 2.30 -0.53
C SER A 213 -15.74 2.44 -1.31
N LYS A 214 -15.95 3.59 -1.96
CA LYS A 214 -17.11 3.81 -2.84
C LYS A 214 -17.15 2.84 -4.02
N ARG A 215 -16.00 2.56 -4.65
CA ARG A 215 -15.87 1.61 -5.74
C ARG A 215 -16.16 0.17 -5.29
N LEU A 216 -15.78 -0.20 -4.07
CA LEU A 216 -16.15 -1.48 -3.47
C LEU A 216 -17.65 -1.57 -3.17
N GLU A 217 -18.27 -0.50 -2.65
CA GLU A 217 -19.72 -0.43 -2.45
C GLU A 217 -20.46 -0.71 -3.74
N ILE A 218 -20.11 0.02 -4.82
CA ILE A 218 -20.69 -0.15 -6.15
C ILE A 218 -20.50 -1.59 -6.65
N SER A 219 -19.30 -2.16 -6.52
CA SER A 219 -19.01 -3.53 -6.97
C SER A 219 -19.86 -4.57 -6.23
N LYS A 220 -20.05 -4.40 -4.92
CA LYS A 220 -20.90 -5.27 -4.10
C LYS A 220 -22.38 -5.17 -4.51
N ILE A 221 -22.88 -3.96 -4.75
CA ILE A 221 -24.25 -3.71 -5.18
C ILE A 221 -24.50 -4.36 -6.55
N ILE A 222 -23.60 -4.12 -7.52
CA ILE A 222 -23.71 -4.75 -8.85
C ILE A 222 -23.77 -6.27 -8.75
N SER A 223 -22.97 -6.86 -7.86
CA SER A 223 -22.92 -8.32 -7.69
C SER A 223 -24.16 -8.89 -6.99
N ALA A 224 -24.69 -8.19 -5.98
CA ALA A 224 -25.75 -8.68 -5.11
C ALA A 224 -27.16 -8.56 -5.72
N PHE A 225 -27.43 -7.49 -6.49
CA PHE A 225 -28.76 -7.15 -6.95
C PHE A 225 -28.98 -7.49 -8.44
N SER A 226 -30.25 -7.60 -8.86
CA SER A 226 -30.64 -7.78 -10.26
C SER A 226 -30.28 -6.54 -11.12
N VAL A 227 -30.28 -6.69 -12.44
CA VAL A 227 -30.01 -5.57 -13.36
C VAL A 227 -31.05 -4.44 -13.16
N LYS A 228 -32.32 -4.79 -12.90
CA LYS A 228 -33.40 -3.81 -12.67
C LYS A 228 -33.15 -3.00 -11.39
N GLU A 229 -32.85 -3.67 -10.29
CA GLU A 229 -32.55 -3.01 -9.00
C GLU A 229 -31.28 -2.15 -9.09
N ASN A 230 -30.25 -2.63 -9.80
CA ASN A 230 -29.05 -1.84 -10.07
C ASN A 230 -29.36 -0.58 -10.88
N LEU A 231 -30.24 -0.64 -11.91
CA LEU A 231 -30.66 0.55 -12.66
C LEU A 231 -31.33 1.59 -11.75
N GLU A 232 -32.19 1.15 -10.84
CA GLU A 232 -32.84 2.02 -9.87
C GLU A 232 -31.83 2.67 -8.90
N PHE A 233 -30.87 1.88 -8.37
CA PHE A 233 -29.80 2.38 -7.54
C PHE A 233 -28.94 3.45 -8.24
N PHE A 234 -28.47 3.18 -9.46
CA PHE A 234 -27.64 4.12 -10.22
C PHE A 234 -28.41 5.40 -10.52
N LYS A 235 -29.70 5.30 -10.91
CA LYS A 235 -30.57 6.46 -11.11
C LYS A 235 -30.72 7.31 -9.85
N GLN A 236 -30.93 6.69 -8.67
CA GLN A 236 -31.02 7.41 -7.39
C GLN A 236 -29.72 8.13 -7.02
N LYS A 237 -28.58 7.63 -7.48
CA LYS A 237 -27.26 8.25 -7.29
C LYS A 237 -26.88 9.24 -8.40
N ASN A 238 -27.80 9.56 -9.32
CA ASN A 238 -27.56 10.39 -10.49
C ASN A 238 -26.39 9.90 -11.36
N LEU A 239 -26.19 8.58 -11.42
CA LEU A 239 -25.18 7.93 -12.24
C LEU A 239 -25.84 7.37 -13.52
N SER A 240 -25.32 7.76 -14.68
CA SER A 240 -25.87 7.31 -15.97
C SER A 240 -25.27 5.98 -16.38
N VAL A 241 -26.10 4.93 -16.42
CA VAL A 241 -25.71 3.61 -16.90
C VAL A 241 -26.83 2.96 -17.69
N ASN A 242 -26.49 2.30 -18.79
CA ASN A 242 -27.47 1.56 -19.57
C ASN A 242 -27.57 0.08 -19.14
N PRO A 243 -28.70 -0.62 -19.45
CA PRO A 243 -28.90 -2.00 -19.05
C PRO A 243 -27.84 -2.97 -19.57
N ASN A 244 -27.29 -2.75 -20.78
CA ASN A 244 -26.28 -3.62 -21.38
C ASN A 244 -24.94 -3.47 -20.64
N THR A 245 -24.53 -2.24 -20.31
CA THR A 245 -23.36 -1.98 -19.47
C THR A 245 -23.50 -2.67 -18.11
N LEU A 246 -24.69 -2.58 -17.45
CA LEU A 246 -24.91 -3.27 -16.17
C LEU A 246 -24.83 -4.79 -16.29
N LYS A 247 -25.32 -5.39 -17.37
CA LYS A 247 -25.16 -6.82 -17.63
C LYS A 247 -23.68 -7.19 -17.76
N ALA A 248 -22.90 -6.43 -18.55
CA ALA A 248 -21.47 -6.64 -18.70
C ALA A 248 -20.71 -6.50 -17.36
N LEU A 249 -21.05 -5.50 -16.54
CA LEU A 249 -20.48 -5.31 -15.21
C LEU A 249 -20.81 -6.49 -14.29
N LYS A 250 -22.05 -6.97 -14.30
CA LYS A 250 -22.49 -8.10 -13.47
C LYS A 250 -21.79 -9.40 -13.86
N ASN A 251 -21.52 -9.62 -15.13
CA ASN A 251 -20.87 -10.82 -15.66
C ASN A 251 -19.36 -10.89 -15.36
N GLN A 252 -18.73 -9.80 -14.93
CA GLN A 252 -17.32 -9.84 -14.53
C GLN A 252 -17.14 -10.80 -13.35
N ALA A 253 -16.22 -11.76 -13.44
CA ALA A 253 -15.97 -12.76 -12.40
C ALA A 253 -15.24 -12.19 -11.18
N HIS A 254 -14.44 -11.13 -11.35
CA HIS A 254 -13.69 -10.50 -10.26
C HIS A 254 -14.63 -9.77 -9.28
N PRO A 255 -14.40 -9.83 -7.93
CA PRO A 255 -15.24 -9.15 -6.94
C PRO A 255 -15.22 -7.62 -7.08
N PHE A 256 -14.12 -7.03 -7.50
CA PHE A 256 -14.02 -5.61 -7.84
C PHE A 256 -14.35 -5.40 -9.32
N LYS A 257 -15.41 -4.66 -9.62
CA LYS A 257 -15.88 -4.45 -11.00
C LYS A 257 -15.14 -3.30 -11.68
N ILE A 258 -14.63 -3.54 -12.88
CA ILE A 258 -14.10 -2.49 -13.75
C ILE A 258 -15.28 -1.73 -14.34
N LEU A 259 -15.30 -0.41 -14.14
CA LEU A 259 -16.31 0.47 -14.73
C LEU A 259 -15.86 1.00 -16.09
N GLU A 260 -16.82 1.34 -16.94
CA GLU A 260 -16.56 2.01 -18.21
C GLU A 260 -15.79 3.31 -17.99
N GLY A 261 -14.66 3.46 -18.69
CA GLY A 261 -13.79 4.63 -18.57
C GLY A 261 -12.82 4.60 -17.38
N ASP A 262 -12.69 3.46 -16.69
CA ASP A 262 -11.61 3.30 -15.70
C ASP A 262 -10.24 3.50 -16.33
N VAL A 263 -9.36 4.18 -15.62
CA VAL A 263 -7.94 4.22 -15.97
C VAL A 263 -7.29 2.97 -15.42
N MET A 264 -6.94 2.07 -16.35
CA MET A 264 -6.22 0.84 -16.09
C MET A 264 -4.71 1.06 -16.16
N CYS A 265 -3.94 0.17 -15.55
CA CYS A 265 -2.49 0.14 -15.69
C CYS A 265 -2.01 -1.31 -15.83
N HIS A 266 -1.04 -1.53 -16.71
CA HIS A 266 -0.35 -2.82 -16.78
C HIS A 266 0.32 -3.14 -15.44
N TYR A 267 0.06 -4.33 -14.92
CA TYR A 267 0.50 -4.72 -13.59
C TYR A 267 1.81 -5.53 -13.64
N PRO A 268 2.72 -5.33 -12.68
CA PRO A 268 2.70 -4.33 -11.60
C PRO A 268 3.31 -2.98 -11.99
N TYR A 269 3.86 -2.84 -13.18
CA TYR A 269 4.56 -1.62 -13.64
C TYR A 269 4.34 -1.45 -15.14
N GLY A 270 3.59 -0.45 -15.54
CA GLY A 270 3.37 -0.23 -16.96
C GLY A 270 2.70 1.09 -17.28
N LYS A 271 2.20 1.21 -18.49
CA LYS A 271 1.51 2.40 -18.98
C LYS A 271 0.04 2.39 -18.57
N PHE A 272 -0.51 3.59 -18.38
CA PHE A 272 -1.94 3.79 -18.18
C PHE A 272 -2.68 3.75 -19.51
N PHE A 273 -3.92 3.25 -19.48
CA PHE A 273 -4.86 3.23 -20.60
C PHE A 273 -6.29 3.21 -20.10
N ASP A 274 -7.26 3.58 -20.95
CA ASP A 274 -8.69 3.60 -20.60
C ASP A 274 -9.32 2.23 -20.83
N ALA A 275 -10.18 1.78 -19.91
CA ALA A 275 -10.99 0.55 -20.09
C ALA A 275 -12.11 0.84 -21.09
N LEU A 276 -11.88 0.51 -22.37
CA LEU A 276 -12.86 0.66 -23.45
C LEU A 276 -13.67 -0.62 -23.69
N GLU A 277 -13.04 -1.78 -23.58
CA GLU A 277 -13.63 -3.11 -23.79
C GLU A 277 -13.75 -3.84 -22.44
N LEU A 278 -14.87 -3.64 -21.73
CA LEU A 278 -15.04 -4.12 -20.34
C LEU A 278 -14.81 -5.63 -20.19
N GLU A 279 -15.29 -6.45 -21.11
CA GLU A 279 -15.14 -7.91 -21.05
C GLU A 279 -13.66 -8.30 -21.13
N LYS A 280 -12.96 -7.81 -22.13
CA LYS A 280 -11.52 -8.05 -22.33
C LYS A 280 -10.68 -7.59 -21.16
N GLU A 281 -10.90 -6.37 -20.68
CA GLU A 281 -10.12 -5.82 -19.57
C GLU A 281 -10.44 -6.53 -18.25
N SER A 282 -11.67 -7.02 -18.06
CA SER A 282 -12.01 -7.82 -16.87
C SER A 282 -11.34 -9.19 -16.88
N GLU A 283 -11.20 -9.83 -18.05
CA GLU A 283 -10.43 -11.08 -18.19
C GLU A 283 -8.93 -10.86 -17.91
N ARG A 284 -8.35 -9.79 -18.45
CA ARG A 284 -6.95 -9.43 -18.19
C ARG A 284 -6.69 -9.09 -16.71
N PHE A 285 -7.68 -8.45 -16.06
CA PHE A 285 -7.62 -8.18 -14.62
C PHE A 285 -7.67 -9.49 -13.82
N LEU A 286 -8.53 -10.41 -14.18
CA LEU A 286 -8.61 -11.74 -13.57
C LEU A 286 -7.28 -12.52 -13.75
N LYS A 287 -6.62 -12.37 -14.91
CA LYS A 287 -5.30 -12.94 -15.20
C LYS A 287 -4.13 -12.18 -14.53
N LYS A 288 -4.43 -11.11 -13.79
CA LYS A 288 -3.42 -10.26 -13.09
C LYS A 288 -2.47 -9.53 -14.05
N GLU A 289 -2.83 -9.33 -15.29
CA GLU A 289 -2.03 -8.61 -16.31
C GLU A 289 -2.18 -7.09 -16.19
N VAL A 290 -3.35 -6.66 -15.74
CA VAL A 290 -3.72 -5.25 -15.54
C VAL A 290 -4.45 -5.08 -14.22
N ALA A 291 -4.50 -3.84 -13.70
CA ALA A 291 -5.35 -3.52 -12.56
C ALA A 291 -5.93 -2.10 -12.70
N PRO A 292 -7.15 -1.86 -12.19
CA PRO A 292 -7.76 -0.54 -12.17
C PRO A 292 -7.03 0.38 -11.19
N THR A 293 -7.04 1.68 -11.50
CA THR A 293 -6.36 2.70 -10.70
C THR A 293 -7.33 3.78 -10.24
N GLY A 294 -7.06 4.36 -9.08
CA GLY A 294 -7.78 5.49 -8.52
C GLY A 294 -6.99 6.79 -8.57
N LEU A 295 -7.73 7.88 -8.48
CA LEU A 295 -7.21 9.23 -8.52
C LEU A 295 -6.43 9.56 -7.24
N LEU A 296 -5.24 10.10 -7.42
CA LEU A 296 -4.55 10.96 -6.45
C LEU A 296 -4.59 12.37 -7.05
N ASP A 297 -5.60 13.14 -6.70
CA ASP A 297 -5.94 14.40 -7.37
C ASP A 297 -4.83 15.45 -7.33
N GLY A 298 -4.73 16.29 -8.36
CA GLY A 298 -3.73 17.32 -8.48
C GLY A 298 -3.58 17.83 -9.92
N LYS A 299 -2.80 18.89 -10.11
CA LYS A 299 -2.69 19.70 -11.33
C LYS A 299 -2.48 18.94 -12.64
N LYS A 300 -1.83 17.77 -12.60
CA LYS A 300 -1.51 16.94 -13.79
C LYS A 300 -2.10 15.52 -13.66
N ALA A 301 -3.13 15.34 -12.83
CA ALA A 301 -3.76 14.05 -12.67
C ALA A 301 -4.46 13.60 -13.97
N LEU A 302 -4.31 12.33 -14.30
CA LEU A 302 -5.09 11.70 -15.36
C LEU A 302 -6.46 11.32 -14.80
N TYR A 303 -7.53 11.86 -15.34
CA TYR A 303 -8.90 11.58 -14.90
C TYR A 303 -9.49 10.39 -15.64
N ALA A 304 -10.39 9.68 -14.98
CA ALA A 304 -11.23 8.65 -15.57
C ALA A 304 -12.21 9.27 -16.60
N LYS A 305 -12.96 8.42 -17.32
CA LYS A 305 -13.97 8.80 -18.30
C LYS A 305 -15.32 8.15 -17.98
N SER A 306 -16.36 8.49 -18.71
CA SER A 306 -17.69 7.85 -18.65
C SER A 306 -18.17 7.63 -17.20
N LEU A 307 -18.74 6.48 -16.89
CA LEU A 307 -19.27 6.12 -15.58
C LEU A 307 -18.23 6.23 -14.46
N SER A 308 -16.99 5.82 -14.73
CA SER A 308 -15.91 5.93 -13.74
C SER A 308 -15.61 7.39 -13.36
N LEU A 309 -15.67 8.33 -14.32
CA LEU A 309 -15.52 9.76 -14.03
C LEU A 309 -16.67 10.28 -13.16
N GLU A 310 -17.89 9.86 -13.39
CA GLU A 310 -19.03 10.31 -12.58
C GLU A 310 -18.83 9.94 -11.11
N VAL A 311 -18.32 8.76 -10.83
CA VAL A 311 -17.96 8.33 -9.46
C VAL A 311 -16.72 9.07 -8.93
N GLU A 312 -15.70 9.28 -9.78
CA GLU A 312 -14.44 9.91 -9.38
C GLU A 312 -14.59 11.39 -9.05
N LYS A 313 -15.53 12.09 -9.71
CA LYS A 313 -15.81 13.54 -9.50
C LYS A 313 -16.12 13.90 -8.04
N GLU A 314 -16.77 13.01 -7.29
CA GLU A 314 -17.07 13.25 -5.87
C GLU A 314 -15.81 13.40 -5.01
N PHE A 315 -14.66 12.90 -5.48
CA PHE A 315 -13.39 12.89 -4.78
C PHE A 315 -12.33 13.82 -5.38
N GLN A 316 -12.72 14.62 -6.39
CA GLN A 316 -11.89 15.71 -6.93
C GLN A 316 -11.99 16.95 -6.02
N HIS A 317 -10.87 17.64 -5.86
CA HIS A 317 -10.84 18.82 -4.99
C HIS A 317 -10.06 19.98 -5.61
N ASN A 318 -10.76 21.08 -5.91
CA ASN A 318 -10.20 22.23 -6.62
C ASN A 318 -8.91 22.79 -5.99
N LEU A 319 -8.78 22.77 -4.65
CA LEU A 319 -7.58 23.23 -3.97
C LEU A 319 -6.35 22.36 -4.26
N LEU A 320 -6.52 21.06 -4.51
CA LEU A 320 -5.42 20.18 -4.93
C LEU A 320 -4.98 20.53 -6.35
N ASN A 321 -5.91 20.81 -7.25
CA ASN A 321 -5.64 21.14 -8.64
C ASN A 321 -4.97 22.51 -8.81
N SER A 322 -5.31 23.48 -7.96
CA SER A 322 -4.73 24.82 -7.96
C SER A 322 -3.38 24.90 -7.22
N HIS A 323 -3.08 23.92 -6.32
CA HIS A 323 -1.86 23.96 -5.54
C HIS A 323 -0.63 23.60 -6.37
N ALA A 324 0.33 24.54 -6.48
CA ALA A 324 1.46 24.48 -7.42
C ALA A 324 2.35 23.22 -7.29
N LYS A 325 2.47 22.67 -6.07
CA LYS A 325 3.35 21.52 -5.77
C LYS A 325 2.62 20.16 -5.77
N THR A 326 1.30 20.15 -5.96
CA THR A 326 0.49 18.92 -5.96
C THR A 326 0.24 18.49 -7.41
N LEU A 327 1.13 17.64 -7.92
CA LEU A 327 1.06 17.24 -9.33
C LEU A 327 -0.08 16.26 -9.62
N GLY A 328 -0.47 15.47 -8.64
CA GLY A 328 -1.41 14.37 -8.85
C GLY A 328 -0.78 13.16 -9.52
N SER A 329 -1.47 12.05 -9.49
CA SER A 329 -1.07 10.78 -10.12
C SER A 329 -2.22 9.76 -10.09
N ARG A 330 -1.93 8.53 -10.52
CA ARG A 330 -2.82 7.37 -10.33
C ARG A 330 -2.17 6.37 -9.40
N ARG A 331 -2.99 5.64 -8.63
CA ARG A 331 -2.57 4.54 -7.76
C ARG A 331 -3.47 3.33 -8.02
N PHE A 332 -2.91 2.13 -8.05
CA PHE A 332 -3.71 0.91 -8.13
C PHE A 332 -4.78 0.88 -7.04
N PHE A 333 -6.02 0.66 -7.41
CA PHE A 333 -7.11 0.31 -6.48
C PHE A 333 -6.91 -1.07 -5.88
N TRP A 334 -6.30 -1.95 -6.66
CA TRP A 334 -6.20 -3.36 -6.35
C TRP A 334 -4.77 -3.86 -6.51
N VAL A 335 -4.36 -4.74 -5.61
CA VAL A 335 -3.05 -5.39 -5.66
C VAL A 335 -3.18 -6.88 -5.43
N PHE A 336 -2.28 -7.63 -6.05
CA PHE A 336 -2.22 -9.07 -5.88
C PHE A 336 -1.18 -9.42 -4.83
N VAL A 337 -1.55 -10.32 -3.92
CA VAL A 337 -0.67 -10.87 -2.89
C VAL A 337 -0.04 -12.12 -3.44
N GLU A 338 1.29 -12.19 -3.46
CA GLU A 338 2.03 -13.28 -4.06
C GLU A 338 2.77 -14.11 -3.01
N ASN A 339 3.09 -15.36 -3.37
CA ASN A 339 3.89 -16.25 -2.52
C ASN A 339 3.31 -16.38 -1.10
N ILE A 340 1.99 -16.54 -1.00
CA ILE A 340 1.33 -16.76 0.29
C ILE A 340 1.72 -18.14 0.80
N THR A 341 2.22 -18.17 2.03
CA THR A 341 2.47 -19.38 2.80
C THR A 341 1.83 -19.24 4.15
N SER A 342 1.12 -20.26 4.62
CA SER A 342 0.47 -20.23 5.93
C SER A 342 0.69 -21.53 6.69
N GLN A 343 0.76 -21.43 8.02
CA GLN A 343 0.87 -22.58 8.89
C GLN A 343 0.17 -22.30 10.23
N TYR A 344 -0.76 -23.15 10.62
CA TYR A 344 -1.32 -23.15 11.96
C TYR A 344 -0.55 -24.10 12.88
N ILE A 345 -0.04 -23.57 13.99
CA ILE A 345 0.71 -24.31 15.02
C ILE A 345 -0.22 -24.47 16.23
N LYS A 346 -0.96 -25.58 16.27
CA LYS A 346 -2.03 -25.85 17.24
C LYS A 346 -1.53 -25.79 18.68
N GLU A 347 -0.38 -26.36 18.99
CA GLU A 347 0.20 -26.46 20.34
C GLU A 347 0.54 -25.08 20.92
N LYS A 348 0.77 -24.09 20.06
CA LYS A 348 1.11 -22.71 20.43
C LYS A 348 -0.05 -21.72 20.25
N ALA A 349 -1.17 -22.19 19.72
CA ALA A 349 -2.27 -21.33 19.26
C ALA A 349 -1.77 -20.15 18.40
N GLN A 350 -0.88 -20.47 17.44
CA GLN A 350 -0.23 -19.48 16.56
C GLN A 350 -0.52 -19.78 15.09
N PHE A 351 -0.64 -18.72 14.30
CA PHE A 351 -0.74 -18.80 12.84
C PHE A 351 0.38 -17.99 12.22
N GLU A 352 1.21 -18.62 11.44
CA GLU A 352 2.31 -17.99 10.71
C GLU A 352 1.88 -17.73 9.28
N LEU A 353 2.16 -16.53 8.78
CA LEU A 353 1.79 -16.06 7.45
C LEU A 353 2.99 -15.40 6.77
N GLY A 354 3.42 -15.96 5.65
CA GLY A 354 4.41 -15.38 4.75
C GLY A 354 3.74 -14.90 3.46
N PHE A 355 4.15 -13.74 2.91
CA PHE A 355 3.62 -13.23 1.64
C PHE A 355 4.51 -12.13 1.04
N TYR A 356 4.28 -11.82 -0.23
CA TYR A 356 4.91 -10.70 -0.92
C TYR A 356 3.86 -9.66 -1.34
N LEU A 357 4.21 -8.39 -1.18
CA LEU A 357 3.45 -7.26 -1.73
C LEU A 357 4.35 -6.37 -2.60
N PRO A 358 3.84 -5.85 -3.72
CA PRO A 358 4.55 -4.88 -4.53
C PRO A 358 4.74 -3.55 -3.78
N LYS A 359 5.67 -2.73 -4.24
CA LYS A 359 5.89 -1.39 -3.67
C LYS A 359 4.61 -0.56 -3.67
N GLY A 360 4.45 0.25 -2.63
CA GLY A 360 3.26 1.09 -2.46
C GLY A 360 2.07 0.39 -1.82
N SER A 361 2.21 -0.89 -1.44
CA SER A 361 1.16 -1.64 -0.72
C SER A 361 1.53 -1.81 0.75
N TYR A 362 0.51 -2.00 1.59
CA TYR A 362 0.65 -2.03 3.05
C TYR A 362 0.23 -3.39 3.60
N ALA A 363 1.08 -3.99 4.43
CA ALA A 363 0.74 -5.23 5.14
C ALA A 363 -0.43 -5.04 6.12
N SER A 364 -0.59 -3.83 6.67
CA SER A 364 -1.75 -3.47 7.48
C SER A 364 -3.07 -3.52 6.72
N ALA A 365 -3.08 -3.27 5.39
CA ALA A 365 -4.27 -3.43 4.58
C ALA A 365 -4.67 -4.91 4.43
N LEU A 366 -3.69 -5.81 4.24
CA LEU A 366 -3.93 -7.25 4.24
C LEU A 366 -4.46 -7.73 5.60
N LEU A 367 -3.82 -7.30 6.68
CA LEU A 367 -4.25 -7.67 8.04
C LEU A 367 -5.68 -7.24 8.33
N LYS A 368 -6.05 -6.03 7.91
CA LYS A 368 -7.40 -5.50 8.05
C LYS A 368 -8.41 -6.30 7.24
N GLU A 369 -8.05 -6.70 6.02
CA GLU A 369 -8.90 -7.54 5.16
C GLU A 369 -9.10 -8.95 5.76
N ILE A 370 -8.09 -9.53 6.44
CA ILE A 370 -8.22 -10.82 7.14
C ILE A 370 -9.06 -10.70 8.41
N LYS A 371 -8.78 -9.72 9.27
CA LYS A 371 -9.47 -9.56 10.56
C LYS A 371 -10.95 -9.20 10.42
N HIS A 372 -11.27 -8.35 9.46
CA HIS A 372 -12.62 -7.87 9.19
C HIS A 372 -13.29 -7.28 10.44
N GLU A 373 -12.55 -6.47 11.20
CA GLU A 373 -13.08 -5.80 12.38
C GLU A 373 -14.19 -4.82 12.00
N LYS A 374 -15.35 -4.96 12.62
CA LYS A 374 -16.44 -3.98 12.53
C LYS A 374 -15.99 -2.75 13.31
N GLY A 375 -15.76 -1.64 12.62
CA GLY A 375 -15.53 -0.29 13.10
C GLY A 375 -15.43 -0.10 14.61
N GLU A 376 -14.31 -0.44 15.21
CA GLU A 376 -13.90 0.04 16.51
C GLU A 376 -12.60 0.83 16.40
N ASN A 377 -12.54 1.86 17.24
CA ASN A 377 -11.53 2.89 17.30
C ASN A 377 -10.08 2.36 17.18
N ASN A 378 -9.30 3.13 16.43
CA ASN A 378 -7.86 3.02 16.24
C ASN A 378 -7.08 3.01 17.57
N ASP A 379 -6.97 1.89 18.23
CA ASP A 379 -5.99 1.70 19.27
C ASP A 379 -5.28 0.37 19.02
N GLU A 380 -4.02 0.44 18.58
CA GLU A 380 -3.00 -0.61 18.43
C GLU A 380 -2.41 -0.80 17.01
N PHE A 381 -1.77 0.27 16.49
CA PHE A 381 -0.67 0.07 15.52
C PHE A 381 0.45 1.09 15.76
#